data_969e723519bddb124956e7d01b63d0a3
#
_entry.id   969e723519bddb124956e7d01b63d0a3
#
_cell.length_a   1.000
_cell.length_b   1.000
_cell.length_c   1.000
_cell.angle_alpha   90.00
_cell.angle_beta   90.00
_cell.angle_gamma   90.00
#
_symmetry.space_group_name_H-M   'P 1'
#
loop_
_entity.id
_entity.type
_entity.pdbx_description
1 polymer ?
#
loop_
_entity_poly.entity_id
_entity_poly.type
_entity_poly.pdbx_seq_one_letter_code
_entity_poly.pdbx_strand_id
1 'polypeptide(L)'
;MIRRPPRSTHCISSAASDVYKRQDENVIFEGTVSIGTNAKIGPGCIISNSEIGKNAELLAYSFVEESMLESNAKAGPFVHIGVQTKMEEGAEIGNFVETKRSNIGANSKAKHLAYIGDGRIGKGVNIGAGTIFCNYDGVKKHITKIEDDAFIGSNSALVAPLTIGANSYVGSGSVVTKNVGKGQLAIGRGRQKNMPNRKK
;
A
#
# COMPACT_ATOMS: atom_id res chain seq x y z
N MET A 1 36.47 25.72 20.23
CA MET A 1 35.26 24.89 19.99
C MET A 1 34.38 25.62 19.02
N ILE A 2 34.37 25.20 17.75
CA ILE A 2 33.55 25.84 16.72
C ILE A 2 32.20 25.10 16.73
N ARG A 3 31.15 25.77 17.15
CA ARG A 3 29.78 25.24 17.06
C ARG A 3 29.39 25.17 15.57
N ARG A 4 29.07 23.96 15.08
CA ARG A 4 28.45 23.82 13.77
C ARG A 4 27.08 24.50 13.78
N PRO A 5 26.72 25.27 12.75
CA PRO A 5 25.36 25.81 12.65
C PRO A 5 24.35 24.69 12.50
N PRO A 6 23.11 24.86 12.98
CA PRO A 6 22.07 23.87 12.78
C PRO A 6 21.85 23.69 11.28
N ARG A 7 21.73 22.44 10.82
CA ARG A 7 21.32 22.15 9.43
C ARG A 7 19.96 22.78 9.22
N SER A 8 19.88 23.77 8.31
CA SER A 8 18.62 24.32 7.90
C SER A 8 17.83 23.21 7.18
N THR A 9 16.70 22.83 7.73
CA THR A 9 15.67 22.08 7.02
C THR A 9 15.13 22.97 5.93
N HIS A 10 15.63 22.82 4.70
CA HIS A 10 15.11 23.55 3.57
C HIS A 10 13.76 22.93 3.20
N CYS A 11 12.72 23.51 3.76
CA CYS A 11 11.37 23.29 3.29
C CYS A 11 11.19 24.08 2.00
N ILE A 12 11.45 23.47 0.83
CA ILE A 12 11.07 24.08 -0.45
C ILE A 12 9.65 23.63 -0.71
N SER A 13 8.69 24.28 -0.09
CA SER A 13 7.30 24.16 -0.48
C SER A 13 6.95 25.30 -1.41
N SER A 14 6.86 25.04 -2.69
CA SER A 14 6.09 25.88 -3.60
C SER A 14 4.62 25.55 -3.42
N ALA A 15 3.99 26.05 -2.42
CA ALA A 15 2.53 26.05 -2.34
C ALA A 15 2.10 27.13 -1.37
N ALA A 16 1.81 28.27 -1.92
CA ALA A 16 0.90 29.18 -1.29
C ALA A 16 -0.48 28.55 -1.28
N SER A 17 -1.02 28.23 -0.13
CA SER A 17 -2.35 28.60 0.32
C SER A 17 -2.55 28.09 1.73
N ASP A 18 -2.81 29.04 2.59
CA ASP A 18 -3.20 28.89 3.96
C ASP A 18 -4.50 28.10 4.07
N VAL A 19 -4.42 26.83 4.40
CA VAL A 19 -5.51 26.16 5.11
C VAL A 19 -4.94 24.91 5.80
N TYR A 20 -4.99 24.88 7.09
CA TYR A 20 -4.63 23.86 8.05
C TYR A 20 -4.02 22.55 7.51
N LYS A 21 -2.70 22.53 7.47
CA LYS A 21 -1.90 21.29 7.34
C LYS A 21 -1.39 20.96 8.73
N ARG A 22 -1.57 19.74 9.19
CA ARG A 22 -0.94 19.29 10.44
C ARG A 22 0.26 18.43 10.12
N GLN A 23 1.42 18.92 10.51
CA GLN A 23 2.69 18.21 10.46
C GLN A 23 3.21 18.04 11.88
N ASP A 24 3.49 16.81 12.26
CA ASP A 24 4.08 16.49 13.56
C ASP A 24 5.63 16.58 13.53
N GLU A 25 6.28 16.25 14.63
CA GLU A 25 7.73 16.38 14.79
C GLU A 25 8.51 15.38 13.92
N ASN A 26 9.75 15.77 13.54
CA ASN A 26 10.70 14.94 12.79
C ASN A 26 10.19 14.43 11.43
N VAL A 27 9.32 15.16 10.77
CA VAL A 27 8.94 14.89 9.38
C VAL A 27 10.01 15.42 8.44
N ILE A 28 10.44 14.60 7.48
CA ILE A 28 11.46 14.95 6.48
C ILE A 28 10.80 15.03 5.11
N PHE A 29 10.98 16.15 4.41
CA PHE A 29 10.61 16.32 3.01
C PHE A 29 11.87 16.38 2.15
N GLU A 30 11.89 15.60 1.06
CA GLU A 30 12.98 15.54 0.12
C GLU A 30 12.49 15.79 -1.31
N GLY A 31 13.22 16.61 -2.06
CA GLY A 31 12.85 16.93 -3.44
C GLY A 31 11.55 17.73 -3.54
N THR A 32 10.72 17.38 -4.51
CA THR A 32 9.45 18.07 -4.77
C THR A 32 8.32 17.37 -4.04
N VAL A 33 7.76 18.02 -3.02
CA VAL A 33 6.64 17.48 -2.21
C VAL A 33 5.47 18.44 -2.23
N SER A 34 4.29 17.94 -2.54
CA SER A 34 3.03 18.69 -2.50
C SER A 34 2.11 18.12 -1.42
N ILE A 35 1.58 18.97 -0.54
CA ILE A 35 0.69 18.58 0.55
C ILE A 35 -0.63 19.32 0.41
N GLY A 36 -1.71 18.58 0.24
CA GLY A 36 -3.07 19.10 0.10
C GLY A 36 -3.66 19.66 1.38
N THR A 37 -4.76 20.38 1.23
CA THR A 37 -5.51 21.00 2.33
C THR A 37 -5.98 19.95 3.34
N ASN A 38 -5.85 20.25 4.64
CA ASN A 38 -6.22 19.40 5.77
C ASN A 38 -5.49 18.03 5.80
N ALA A 39 -4.45 17.83 5.01
CA ALA A 39 -3.65 16.61 5.15
C ALA A 39 -2.95 16.56 6.51
N LYS A 40 -2.83 15.36 7.06
CA LYS A 40 -2.18 15.11 8.34
C LYS A 40 -0.97 14.22 8.14
N ILE A 41 0.18 14.68 8.57
CA ILE A 41 1.45 13.93 8.49
C ILE A 41 1.93 13.65 9.91
N GLY A 42 1.94 12.39 10.29
CA GLY A 42 2.39 11.93 11.60
C GLY A 42 3.91 12.03 11.80
N PRO A 43 4.38 11.88 13.03
CA PRO A 43 5.79 12.05 13.36
C PRO A 43 6.69 11.01 12.70
N GLY A 44 7.92 11.40 12.38
CA GLY A 44 8.95 10.52 11.84
C GLY A 44 8.69 10.04 10.40
N CYS A 45 7.74 10.66 9.69
CA CYS A 45 7.51 10.34 8.28
C CYS A 45 8.61 10.95 7.39
N ILE A 46 8.95 10.23 6.32
CA ILE A 46 9.84 10.70 5.26
C ILE A 46 9.06 10.69 3.95
N ILE A 47 9.02 11.83 3.26
CA ILE A 47 8.27 11.98 2.01
C ILE A 47 9.20 12.57 0.96
N SER A 48 9.41 11.83 -0.13
CA SER A 48 10.31 12.21 -1.21
C SER A 48 9.57 12.25 -2.55
N ASN A 49 9.71 13.37 -3.29
CA ASN A 49 9.17 13.55 -4.66
C ASN A 49 7.71 13.06 -4.80
N SER A 50 6.82 13.43 -3.89
CA SER A 50 5.50 12.82 -3.76
C SER A 50 4.40 13.84 -3.54
N GLU A 51 3.17 13.44 -3.85
CA GLU A 51 1.97 14.24 -3.68
C GLU A 51 1.04 13.62 -2.63
N ILE A 52 0.67 14.40 -1.62
CA ILE A 52 -0.28 14.02 -0.57
C ILE A 52 -1.55 14.85 -0.74
N GLY A 53 -2.64 14.21 -1.07
CA GLY A 53 -3.92 14.84 -1.42
C GLY A 53 -4.66 15.47 -0.24
N LYS A 54 -5.76 16.12 -0.55
CA LYS A 54 -6.64 16.78 0.43
C LYS A 54 -7.19 15.77 1.44
N ASN A 55 -7.18 16.14 2.73
CA ASN A 55 -7.63 15.30 3.85
C ASN A 55 -6.91 13.94 3.96
N ALA A 56 -5.84 13.70 3.23
CA ALA A 56 -5.10 12.45 3.34
C ALA A 56 -4.39 12.36 4.70
N GLU A 57 -4.23 11.14 5.21
CA GLU A 57 -3.55 10.88 6.47
C GLU A 57 -2.34 9.96 6.25
N LEU A 58 -1.16 10.44 6.56
CA LEU A 58 0.05 9.63 6.64
C LEU A 58 0.40 9.45 8.12
N LEU A 59 0.29 8.24 8.62
CA LEU A 59 0.53 7.91 10.03
C LEU A 59 2.03 7.75 10.29
N ALA A 60 2.40 7.78 11.56
CA ALA A 60 3.77 7.84 12.05
C ALA A 60 4.73 6.81 11.41
N TYR A 61 5.99 7.24 11.24
CA TYR A 61 7.10 6.39 10.78
C TYR A 61 6.84 5.72 9.43
N SER A 62 6.19 6.41 8.53
CA SER A 62 5.91 5.95 7.17
C SER A 62 6.86 6.58 6.16
N PHE A 63 7.20 5.84 5.13
CA PHE A 63 8.05 6.30 4.03
C PHE A 63 7.27 6.33 2.72
N VAL A 64 7.30 7.47 2.03
CA VAL A 64 6.62 7.69 0.74
C VAL A 64 7.60 8.27 -0.25
N GLU A 65 7.79 7.60 -1.39
CA GLU A 65 8.71 8.05 -2.43
C GLU A 65 8.09 7.96 -3.83
N GLU A 66 8.30 9.02 -4.63
CA GLU A 66 7.86 9.12 -6.03
C GLU A 66 6.42 8.62 -6.24
N SER A 67 5.50 9.03 -5.37
CA SER A 67 4.16 8.44 -5.25
C SER A 67 3.09 9.50 -5.02
N MET A 68 1.83 9.11 -5.26
CA MET A 68 0.67 9.96 -5.08
C MET A 68 -0.36 9.31 -4.16
N LEU A 69 -0.76 10.02 -3.12
CA LEU A 69 -1.89 9.70 -2.27
C LEU A 69 -3.01 10.68 -2.59
N GLU A 70 -4.10 10.24 -3.18
CA GLU A 70 -5.25 11.11 -3.49
C GLU A 70 -6.03 11.52 -2.25
N SER A 71 -7.10 12.27 -2.45
CA SER A 71 -7.91 12.80 -1.37
C SER A 71 -8.45 11.69 -0.46
N ASN A 72 -8.47 11.96 0.85
CA ASN A 72 -8.97 11.04 1.88
C ASN A 72 -8.21 9.70 1.97
N ALA A 73 -7.13 9.51 1.21
CA ALA A 73 -6.31 8.30 1.32
C ALA A 73 -5.62 8.24 2.68
N LYS A 74 -5.43 7.02 3.20
CA LYS A 74 -4.78 6.79 4.49
C LYS A 74 -3.67 5.76 4.40
N ALA A 75 -2.48 6.13 4.85
CA ALA A 75 -1.32 5.25 4.83
C ALA A 75 -0.61 5.19 6.20
N GLY A 76 -0.13 4.01 6.57
CA GLY A 76 0.64 3.80 7.80
C GLY A 76 -0.17 3.25 8.98
N PRO A 77 0.45 3.24 10.19
CA PRO A 77 1.85 3.57 10.44
C PRO A 77 2.83 2.52 9.90
N PHE A 78 4.13 2.84 9.85
CA PHE A 78 5.18 1.90 9.42
C PHE A 78 4.89 1.29 8.02
N VAL A 79 4.51 2.09 7.07
CA VAL A 79 4.27 1.69 5.68
C VAL A 79 5.40 2.17 4.79
N HIS A 80 5.69 1.43 3.70
CA HIS A 80 6.54 1.89 2.62
C HIS A 80 5.72 2.01 1.33
N ILE A 81 5.33 3.22 0.98
CA ILE A 81 4.73 3.54 -0.32
C ILE A 81 5.88 3.83 -1.29
N GLY A 82 6.33 2.80 -1.99
CA GLY A 82 7.48 2.89 -2.88
C GLY A 82 7.14 3.44 -4.25
N VAL A 83 8.17 3.67 -5.04
CA VAL A 83 8.13 4.41 -6.30
C VAL A 83 6.97 4.03 -7.23
N GLN A 84 6.39 5.04 -7.88
CA GLN A 84 5.31 4.90 -8.86
C GLN A 84 4.06 4.19 -8.30
N THR A 85 3.76 4.43 -7.02
CA THR A 85 2.51 3.98 -6.41
C THR A 85 1.50 5.11 -6.41
N LYS A 86 0.29 4.80 -6.83
CA LYS A 86 -0.86 5.69 -6.74
C LYS A 86 -1.90 5.06 -5.81
N MET A 87 -2.27 5.80 -4.77
CA MET A 87 -3.43 5.49 -3.93
C MET A 87 -4.58 6.41 -4.33
N GLU A 88 -5.66 5.83 -4.84
CA GLU A 88 -6.85 6.59 -5.23
C GLU A 88 -7.68 7.00 -4.01
N GLU A 89 -8.72 7.81 -4.25
CA GLU A 89 -9.53 8.40 -3.19
C GLU A 89 -10.01 7.39 -2.16
N GLY A 90 -9.77 7.68 -0.89
CA GLY A 90 -10.20 6.85 0.24
C GLY A 90 -9.51 5.49 0.36
N ALA A 91 -8.48 5.22 -0.45
CA ALA A 91 -7.70 3.98 -0.33
C ALA A 91 -6.95 3.93 1.00
N GLU A 92 -6.84 2.74 1.61
CA GLU A 92 -6.21 2.56 2.91
C GLU A 92 -5.11 1.49 2.86
N ILE A 93 -3.88 1.89 3.15
CA ILE A 93 -2.72 1.00 3.30
C ILE A 93 -2.25 1.06 4.75
N GLY A 94 -2.25 -0.08 5.44
CA GLY A 94 -1.91 -0.16 6.87
C GLY A 94 -0.47 -0.59 7.13
N ASN A 95 -0.21 -0.94 8.38
CA ASN A 95 1.13 -1.16 8.90
C ASN A 95 1.85 -2.36 8.27
N PHE A 96 3.14 -2.19 8.07
CA PHE A 96 4.05 -3.19 7.48
C PHE A 96 3.61 -3.67 6.08
N VAL A 97 2.99 -2.77 5.32
CA VAL A 97 2.70 -2.99 3.91
C VAL A 97 3.74 -2.25 3.09
N GLU A 98 4.28 -2.92 2.08
CA GLU A 98 5.11 -2.31 1.06
C GLU A 98 4.38 -2.33 -0.28
N THR A 99 4.43 -1.19 -0.98
CA THR A 99 3.88 -1.08 -2.34
C THR A 99 4.96 -0.61 -3.30
N LYS A 100 4.88 -1.02 -4.57
CA LYS A 100 5.81 -0.57 -5.60
C LYS A 100 5.18 -0.67 -6.99
N ARG A 101 5.23 0.41 -7.78
CA ARG A 101 4.67 0.49 -9.14
C ARG A 101 3.22 -0.01 -9.22
N SER A 102 2.40 0.41 -8.26
CA SER A 102 1.07 -0.13 -8.07
C SER A 102 0.00 0.95 -8.07
N ASN A 103 -1.19 0.61 -8.55
CA ASN A 103 -2.38 1.43 -8.39
C ASN A 103 -3.31 0.76 -7.39
N ILE A 104 -3.68 1.49 -6.34
CA ILE A 104 -4.61 1.05 -5.31
C ILE A 104 -5.91 1.81 -5.53
N GLY A 105 -6.91 1.14 -6.06
CA GLY A 105 -8.19 1.75 -6.43
C GLY A 105 -8.97 2.32 -5.25
N ALA A 106 -9.91 3.19 -5.58
CA ALA A 106 -10.68 3.94 -4.59
C ALA A 106 -11.34 3.04 -3.54
N ASN A 107 -11.25 3.43 -2.26
CA ASN A 107 -11.78 2.71 -1.09
C ASN A 107 -11.25 1.28 -0.91
N SER A 108 -10.21 0.89 -1.63
CA SER A 108 -9.56 -0.41 -1.44
C SER A 108 -8.66 -0.42 -0.22
N LYS A 109 -8.49 -1.60 0.39
CA LYS A 109 -7.83 -1.73 1.69
C LYS A 109 -6.80 -2.86 1.69
N ALA A 110 -5.60 -2.57 2.19
CA ALA A 110 -4.57 -3.55 2.56
C ALA A 110 -4.01 -3.14 3.92
N LYS A 111 -4.58 -3.66 4.99
CA LYS A 111 -4.36 -3.13 6.34
C LYS A 111 -3.07 -3.60 7.01
N HIS A 112 -2.52 -4.76 6.63
CA HIS A 112 -1.44 -5.39 7.39
C HIS A 112 -0.55 -6.28 6.53
N LEU A 113 0.79 -6.18 6.75
CA LEU A 113 1.77 -7.21 6.41
C LEU A 113 1.69 -7.71 4.95
N ALA A 114 1.55 -6.85 3.97
CA ALA A 114 1.43 -7.26 2.58
C ALA A 114 2.54 -6.67 1.70
N TYR A 115 2.91 -7.39 0.64
CA TYR A 115 3.72 -6.85 -0.44
C TYR A 115 2.89 -6.73 -1.71
N ILE A 116 2.78 -5.50 -2.24
CA ILE A 116 1.99 -5.18 -3.44
C ILE A 116 2.92 -4.59 -4.50
N GLY A 117 3.52 -5.46 -5.29
CA GLY A 117 4.40 -5.09 -6.40
C GLY A 117 3.72 -5.27 -7.75
N ASP A 118 3.83 -4.25 -8.64
CA ASP A 118 3.25 -4.25 -9.99
C ASP A 118 1.73 -4.57 -9.99
N GLY A 119 1.01 -4.11 -8.95
CA GLY A 119 -0.41 -4.34 -8.75
C GLY A 119 -1.28 -3.33 -9.50
N ARG A 120 -2.37 -3.79 -10.09
CA ARG A 120 -3.46 -2.96 -10.60
C ARG A 120 -4.72 -3.36 -9.87
N ILE A 121 -5.04 -2.65 -8.80
CA ILE A 121 -6.14 -2.99 -7.88
C ILE A 121 -7.29 -2.04 -8.16
N GLY A 122 -8.46 -2.60 -8.42
CA GLY A 122 -9.71 -1.89 -8.64
C GLY A 122 -10.25 -1.25 -7.36
N LYS A 123 -11.45 -0.68 -7.42
CA LYS A 123 -12.11 -0.07 -6.27
C LYS A 123 -12.73 -1.09 -5.32
N GLY A 124 -12.84 -0.75 -4.05
CA GLY A 124 -13.54 -1.57 -3.05
C GLY A 124 -12.87 -2.91 -2.73
N VAL A 125 -11.66 -3.16 -3.22
CA VAL A 125 -10.95 -4.42 -3.02
C VAL A 125 -10.43 -4.53 -1.58
N ASN A 126 -10.56 -5.72 -1.00
CA ASN A 126 -9.94 -6.03 0.29
C ASN A 126 -8.77 -7.00 0.12
N ILE A 127 -7.57 -6.56 0.49
CA ILE A 127 -6.36 -7.40 0.52
C ILE A 127 -6.12 -7.87 1.97
N GLY A 128 -6.21 -9.19 2.18
CA GLY A 128 -5.96 -9.81 3.48
C GLY A 128 -4.51 -9.73 3.92
N ALA A 129 -4.30 -9.75 5.23
CA ALA A 129 -2.96 -9.70 5.83
C ALA A 129 -2.06 -10.84 5.32
N GLY A 130 -0.77 -10.57 5.13
CA GLY A 130 0.19 -11.56 4.64
C GLY A 130 0.06 -11.89 3.15
N THR A 131 -0.69 -11.11 2.39
CA THR A 131 -0.80 -11.33 0.94
C THR A 131 0.47 -10.85 0.25
N ILE A 132 1.00 -11.71 -0.64
CA ILE A 132 2.20 -11.41 -1.44
C ILE A 132 1.86 -11.46 -2.93
N PHE A 133 2.16 -10.37 -3.62
CA PHE A 133 2.15 -10.32 -5.09
C PHE A 133 3.48 -10.86 -5.59
N CYS A 134 3.50 -12.11 -6.04
CA CYS A 134 4.68 -12.75 -6.59
C CYS A 134 4.91 -12.26 -8.02
N ASN A 135 5.41 -11.03 -8.13
CA ASN A 135 5.51 -10.29 -9.40
C ASN A 135 6.79 -10.56 -10.20
N TYR A 136 7.75 -11.33 -9.67
CA TYR A 136 9.04 -11.60 -10.31
C TYR A 136 9.25 -13.09 -10.56
N ASP A 137 9.55 -13.46 -11.80
CA ASP A 137 9.73 -14.85 -12.25
C ASP A 137 11.19 -15.32 -12.26
N GLY A 138 12.10 -14.48 -11.75
CA GLY A 138 13.54 -14.73 -11.81
C GLY A 138 14.24 -14.00 -12.96
N VAL A 139 13.50 -13.48 -13.95
CA VAL A 139 14.02 -12.78 -15.12
C VAL A 139 13.37 -11.40 -15.25
N LYS A 140 12.04 -11.33 -15.20
CA LYS A 140 11.27 -10.08 -15.39
C LYS A 140 10.08 -10.01 -14.42
N LYS A 141 9.49 -8.82 -14.36
CA LYS A 141 8.32 -8.54 -13.52
C LYS A 141 7.05 -8.61 -14.31
N HIS A 142 5.99 -9.06 -13.68
CA HIS A 142 4.66 -9.24 -14.25
C HIS A 142 3.60 -8.56 -13.40
N ILE A 143 2.49 -8.19 -14.04
CA ILE A 143 1.37 -7.49 -13.40
C ILE A 143 0.38 -8.49 -12.80
N THR A 144 -0.08 -8.19 -11.59
CA THR A 144 -1.30 -8.77 -11.02
C THR A 144 -2.42 -7.74 -11.09
N LYS A 145 -3.51 -8.09 -11.80
CA LYS A 145 -4.73 -7.28 -11.89
C LYS A 145 -5.79 -7.85 -10.96
N ILE A 146 -6.36 -7.01 -10.10
CA ILE A 146 -7.49 -7.35 -9.25
C ILE A 146 -8.61 -6.37 -9.58
N GLU A 147 -9.74 -6.88 -10.03
CA GLU A 147 -10.88 -6.07 -10.41
C GLU A 147 -11.73 -5.66 -9.19
N ASP A 148 -12.73 -4.78 -9.41
CA ASP A 148 -13.51 -4.16 -8.36
C ASP A 148 -14.17 -5.16 -7.41
N ASP A 149 -14.26 -4.77 -6.12
CA ASP A 149 -14.98 -5.47 -5.06
C ASP A 149 -14.51 -6.92 -4.82
N ALA A 150 -13.31 -7.28 -5.28
CA ALA A 150 -12.73 -8.59 -5.00
C ALA A 150 -12.20 -8.67 -3.55
N PHE A 151 -12.24 -9.87 -2.98
CA PHE A 151 -11.72 -10.16 -1.64
C PHE A 151 -10.57 -11.16 -1.70
N ILE A 152 -9.40 -10.77 -1.24
CA ILE A 152 -8.23 -11.63 -1.14
C ILE A 152 -8.06 -12.06 0.32
N GLY A 153 -8.19 -13.35 0.58
CA GLY A 153 -8.01 -13.92 1.92
C GLY A 153 -6.56 -13.83 2.40
N SER A 154 -6.39 -13.77 3.69
CA SER A 154 -5.07 -13.63 4.34
C SER A 154 -4.09 -14.74 3.96
N ASN A 155 -2.79 -14.42 3.97
CA ASN A 155 -1.70 -15.34 3.63
C ASN A 155 -1.83 -15.97 2.24
N SER A 156 -2.35 -15.21 1.28
CA SER A 156 -2.43 -15.63 -0.12
C SER A 156 -1.19 -15.22 -0.92
N ALA A 157 -0.71 -16.09 -1.80
CA ALA A 157 0.33 -15.79 -2.76
C ALA A 157 -0.30 -15.67 -4.16
N LEU A 158 -0.17 -14.50 -4.77
CA LEU A 158 -0.71 -14.19 -6.10
C LEU A 158 0.42 -14.24 -7.13
N VAL A 159 0.50 -15.33 -7.90
CA VAL A 159 1.60 -15.57 -8.85
C VAL A 159 1.28 -14.91 -10.18
N ALA A 160 1.96 -13.80 -10.45
CA ALA A 160 1.81 -13.04 -11.68
C ALA A 160 2.46 -13.74 -12.91
N PRO A 161 1.95 -13.53 -14.15
CA PRO A 161 0.83 -12.68 -14.49
C PRO A 161 -0.52 -13.27 -14.08
N LEU A 162 -1.39 -12.44 -13.45
CA LEU A 162 -2.64 -12.94 -12.87
C LEU A 162 -3.74 -11.88 -12.97
N THR A 163 -4.95 -12.33 -13.28
CA THR A 163 -6.17 -11.51 -13.20
C THR A 163 -7.18 -12.15 -12.25
N ILE A 164 -7.65 -11.36 -11.28
CA ILE A 164 -8.72 -11.74 -10.34
C ILE A 164 -9.93 -10.87 -10.67
N GLY A 165 -11.01 -11.52 -11.12
CA GLY A 165 -12.20 -10.84 -11.61
C GLY A 165 -13.00 -10.17 -10.50
N ALA A 166 -13.86 -9.22 -10.90
CA ALA A 166 -14.67 -8.45 -9.98
C ALA A 166 -15.58 -9.33 -9.09
N ASN A 167 -15.83 -8.90 -7.86
CA ASN A 167 -16.65 -9.61 -6.88
C ASN A 167 -16.21 -11.06 -6.62
N SER A 168 -14.96 -11.41 -6.95
CA SER A 168 -14.43 -12.74 -6.67
C SER A 168 -13.84 -12.84 -5.28
N TYR A 169 -13.65 -14.06 -4.81
CA TYR A 169 -13.12 -14.35 -3.50
C TYR A 169 -11.94 -15.31 -3.59
N VAL A 170 -10.83 -14.98 -2.96
CA VAL A 170 -9.69 -15.89 -2.79
C VAL A 170 -9.68 -16.38 -1.34
N GLY A 171 -9.79 -17.69 -1.14
CA GLY A 171 -9.74 -18.29 0.21
C GLY A 171 -8.37 -18.12 0.84
N SER A 172 -8.33 -17.82 2.14
CA SER A 172 -7.08 -17.60 2.90
C SER A 172 -6.10 -18.76 2.75
N GLY A 173 -4.80 -18.44 2.70
CA GLY A 173 -3.72 -19.43 2.54
C GLY A 173 -3.63 -20.04 1.13
N SER A 174 -4.21 -19.40 0.13
CA SER A 174 -4.19 -19.89 -1.25
C SER A 174 -2.94 -19.43 -2.01
N VAL A 175 -2.38 -20.33 -2.82
CA VAL A 175 -1.44 -20.00 -3.90
C VAL A 175 -2.22 -19.96 -5.20
N VAL A 176 -2.40 -18.75 -5.76
CA VAL A 176 -3.22 -18.52 -6.95
C VAL A 176 -2.31 -18.37 -8.18
N THR A 177 -2.37 -19.33 -9.08
CA THR A 177 -1.52 -19.42 -10.28
C THR A 177 -2.31 -19.33 -11.60
N LYS A 178 -3.64 -19.24 -11.51
CA LYS A 178 -4.54 -19.14 -12.67
C LYS A 178 -5.55 -18.03 -12.43
N ASN A 179 -5.97 -17.38 -13.51
CA ASN A 179 -7.00 -16.34 -13.45
C ASN A 179 -8.26 -16.82 -12.74
N VAL A 180 -8.85 -15.94 -11.96
CA VAL A 180 -10.12 -16.17 -11.27
C VAL A 180 -11.18 -15.34 -11.97
N GLY A 181 -12.25 -15.98 -12.41
CA GLY A 181 -13.35 -15.30 -13.09
C GLY A 181 -14.19 -14.46 -12.15
N LYS A 182 -14.94 -13.51 -12.70
CA LYS A 182 -15.87 -12.67 -11.95
C LYS A 182 -16.81 -13.49 -11.06
N GLY A 183 -16.94 -13.11 -9.80
CA GLY A 183 -17.83 -13.74 -8.83
C GLY A 183 -17.43 -15.16 -8.40
N GLN A 184 -16.25 -15.62 -8.77
CA GLN A 184 -15.77 -16.97 -8.41
C GLN A 184 -15.08 -17.00 -7.05
N LEU A 185 -15.12 -18.16 -6.42
CA LEU A 185 -14.31 -18.50 -5.26
C LEU A 185 -13.11 -19.36 -5.71
N ALA A 186 -11.91 -18.85 -5.49
CA ALA A 186 -10.67 -19.60 -5.71
C ALA A 186 -10.12 -20.14 -4.39
N ILE A 187 -9.78 -21.43 -4.35
CA ILE A 187 -9.11 -22.07 -3.21
C ILE A 187 -7.92 -22.86 -3.74
N GLY A 188 -6.72 -22.33 -3.51
CA GLY A 188 -5.45 -22.91 -3.96
C GLY A 188 -4.61 -23.45 -2.79
N ARG A 189 -5.19 -24.28 -1.92
CA ARG A 189 -4.53 -24.87 -0.75
C ARG A 189 -4.96 -26.31 -0.52
N GLY A 190 -4.14 -27.09 0.19
CA GLY A 190 -4.47 -28.46 0.58
C GLY A 190 -5.67 -28.55 1.52
N ARG A 191 -6.37 -29.69 1.50
CA ARG A 191 -7.42 -29.97 2.49
C ARG A 191 -6.79 -30.27 3.83
N GLN A 192 -7.30 -29.69 4.90
CA GLN A 192 -6.89 -29.97 6.27
C GLN A 192 -7.16 -31.46 6.61
N LYS A 193 -6.19 -32.11 7.23
CA LYS A 193 -6.34 -33.42 7.85
C LYS A 193 -5.98 -33.31 9.33
N ASN A 194 -6.88 -33.73 10.20
CA ASN A 194 -6.61 -33.83 11.62
C ASN A 194 -6.00 -35.19 11.95
N MET A 195 -4.86 -35.18 12.62
CA MET A 195 -4.12 -36.37 13.00
C MET A 195 -4.02 -36.42 14.54
N PRO A 196 -4.00 -37.61 15.17
CA PRO A 196 -3.72 -37.70 16.59
C PRO A 196 -2.36 -37.04 16.93
N ASN A 197 -2.35 -36.27 18.04
CA ASN A 197 -1.11 -35.70 18.52
C ASN A 197 -0.18 -36.82 18.99
N ARG A 198 1.04 -36.88 18.42
CA ARG A 198 2.04 -37.89 18.77
C ARG A 198 2.85 -37.55 20.04
N LYS A 199 2.65 -36.38 20.64
CA LYS A 199 3.25 -36.05 21.94
C LYS A 199 2.47 -36.78 23.02
N LYS A 200 3.09 -37.77 23.64
CA LYS A 200 2.70 -38.32 24.90
C LYS A 200 3.10 -37.41 26.04
#